data_f0ab82c2aeb29cf0896f21cb3c85cd5a
#
_entry.id   f0ab82c2aeb29cf0896f21cb3c85cd5a
#
_cell.length_a   1.000
_cell.length_b   1.000
_cell.length_c   1.000
_cell.angle_alpha   90.00
_cell.angle_beta   90.00
_cell.angle_gamma   90.00
#
_symmetry.space_group_name_H-M   'P 1'
#
loop_
_entity.id
_entity.type
_entity.pdbx_description
1 polymer ?
#
loop_
_entity_poly.entity_id
_entity_poly.type
_entity_poly.pdbx_seq_one_letter_code
_entity_poly.pdbx_strand_id
1 'polypeptide(L)'
;MTVSRGDRLVLRALASLGAALVRLLGRTMRITVLGDPQVAPLWAGSRPLIYAVWHGQILMMPLVTERLRRARGARAVHVLTSASRDGELLAEFVRRFGLGVIRGSSSRGGASALRRLARRLREGADVAVAPDGPRGPRARAQAGVIVLAELTGAPLVPVAFAAEPAWRLGSWDGFEIPRPFGRGAIAFGAPLPVRGRDREVARKDLESALAQLGEAARNAVGRR
;
A
#
# COMPACT_ATOMS: atom_id res chain seq x y z
N MET A 1 27.32 -0.48 4.81
CA MET A 1 27.55 0.90 5.29
C MET A 1 26.70 1.11 6.52
N THR A 2 27.30 1.26 7.68
CA THR A 2 26.60 1.57 8.94
C THR A 2 26.23 3.05 8.94
N VAL A 3 24.93 3.34 9.00
CA VAL A 3 24.39 4.71 9.11
C VAL A 3 24.90 5.30 10.44
N SER A 4 25.56 6.46 10.41
CA SER A 4 26.07 7.13 11.60
C SER A 4 24.95 7.52 12.57
N ARG A 5 25.26 7.81 13.85
CA ARG A 5 24.28 8.29 14.82
C ARG A 5 23.62 9.60 14.35
N GLY A 6 24.41 10.52 13.79
CA GLY A 6 23.93 11.78 13.24
C GLY A 6 22.97 11.58 12.06
N ASP A 7 23.34 10.72 11.11
CA ASP A 7 22.46 10.39 9.96
C ASP A 7 21.12 9.79 10.41
N ARG A 8 21.10 8.97 11.44
CA ARG A 8 19.85 8.39 11.98
C ARG A 8 18.94 9.45 12.60
N LEU A 9 19.48 10.43 13.29
CA LEU A 9 18.69 11.53 13.83
C LEU A 9 18.08 12.39 12.72
N VAL A 10 18.85 12.71 11.68
CA VAL A 10 18.35 13.43 10.51
C VAL A 10 17.23 12.64 9.79
N LEU A 11 17.44 11.35 9.54
CA LEU A 11 16.42 10.49 8.91
C LEU A 11 15.12 10.45 9.75
N ARG A 12 15.24 10.34 11.08
CA ARG A 12 14.08 10.36 11.98
C ARG A 12 13.37 11.70 11.99
N ALA A 13 14.09 12.81 11.97
CA ALA A 13 13.52 14.14 11.89
C ALA A 13 12.76 14.37 10.58
N LEU A 14 13.38 14.01 9.44
CA LEU A 14 12.74 14.07 8.12
C LEU A 14 11.50 13.18 8.04
N ALA A 15 11.57 11.95 8.54
CA ALA A 15 10.42 11.06 8.59
C ALA A 15 9.29 11.60 9.47
N SER A 16 9.62 12.26 10.61
CA SER A 16 8.63 12.89 11.48
C SER A 16 7.96 14.07 10.81
N LEU A 17 8.74 14.93 10.15
CA LEU A 17 8.22 16.06 9.38
C LEU A 17 7.31 15.57 8.25
N GLY A 18 7.76 14.59 7.46
CA GLY A 18 6.95 14.00 6.39
C GLY A 18 5.63 13.41 6.92
N ALA A 19 5.66 12.69 8.05
CA ALA A 19 4.46 12.14 8.65
C ALA A 19 3.51 13.23 9.18
N ALA A 20 4.06 14.31 9.76
CA ALA A 20 3.28 15.47 10.20
C ALA A 20 2.60 16.17 9.02
N LEU A 21 3.32 16.36 7.92
CA LEU A 21 2.79 16.96 6.69
C LEU A 21 1.67 16.11 6.08
N VAL A 22 1.84 14.78 6.00
CA VAL A 22 0.79 13.88 5.49
C VAL A 22 -0.43 13.88 6.41
N ARG A 23 -0.25 13.93 7.73
CA ARG A 23 -1.38 14.06 8.67
C ARG A 23 -2.09 15.39 8.53
N LEU A 24 -1.33 16.47 8.41
CA LEU A 24 -1.89 17.82 8.19
C LEU A 24 -2.67 17.87 6.88
N LEU A 25 -2.08 17.40 5.79
CA LEU A 25 -2.75 17.25 4.49
C LEU A 25 -4.06 16.45 4.63
N GLY A 26 -3.99 15.28 5.26
CA GLY A 26 -5.18 14.45 5.47
C GLY A 26 -6.26 15.08 6.36
N ARG A 27 -5.90 16.01 7.27
CA ARG A 27 -6.88 16.78 8.06
C ARG A 27 -7.63 17.80 7.22
N THR A 28 -6.98 18.34 6.18
CA THR A 28 -7.61 19.31 5.27
C THR A 28 -8.48 18.62 4.20
N MET A 29 -8.38 17.29 4.05
CA MET A 29 -9.08 16.54 3.02
C MET A 29 -10.31 15.82 3.55
N ARG A 30 -11.34 15.73 2.71
CA ARG A 30 -12.49 14.83 2.91
C ARG A 30 -12.19 13.51 2.21
N ILE A 31 -11.88 12.46 2.98
CA ILE A 31 -11.55 11.14 2.43
C ILE A 31 -12.76 10.21 2.61
N THR A 32 -13.29 9.71 1.48
CA THR A 32 -14.38 8.74 1.41
C THR A 32 -13.81 7.33 1.27
N VAL A 33 -14.44 6.35 1.92
CA VAL A 33 -14.10 4.92 1.78
C VAL A 33 -15.17 4.25 0.93
N LEU A 34 -14.76 3.59 -0.15
CA LEU A 34 -15.61 2.82 -1.05
C LEU A 34 -15.31 1.32 -0.88
N GLY A 35 -16.32 0.46 -1.01
CA GLY A 35 -16.16 -1.00 -0.89
C GLY A 35 -16.00 -1.50 0.55
N ASP A 36 -16.19 -0.64 1.56
CA ASP A 36 -16.13 -0.99 2.99
C ASP A 36 -16.96 -2.25 3.35
N PRO A 37 -18.20 -2.43 2.88
CA PRO A 37 -18.98 -3.63 3.19
C PRO A 37 -18.36 -4.94 2.71
N GLN A 38 -17.53 -4.91 1.67
CA GLN A 38 -16.88 -6.10 1.11
C GLN A 38 -15.65 -6.55 1.93
N VAL A 39 -14.95 -5.59 2.54
CA VAL A 39 -13.71 -5.86 3.28
C VAL A 39 -13.88 -5.80 4.79
N ALA A 40 -14.90 -5.14 5.32
CA ALA A 40 -15.14 -5.05 6.76
C ALA A 40 -15.24 -6.43 7.45
N PRO A 41 -15.91 -7.45 6.89
CA PRO A 41 -15.92 -8.79 7.45
C PRO A 41 -14.52 -9.45 7.48
N LEU A 42 -13.66 -9.10 6.53
CA LEU A 42 -12.29 -9.61 6.47
C LEU A 42 -11.39 -9.00 7.56
N TRP A 43 -11.64 -7.76 7.95
CA TRP A 43 -10.94 -7.12 9.06
C TRP A 43 -11.32 -7.74 10.41
N ALA A 44 -12.58 -8.10 10.58
CA ALA A 44 -13.07 -8.80 11.78
C ALA A 44 -12.62 -10.27 11.84
N GLY A 45 -12.30 -10.86 10.69
CA GLY A 45 -11.86 -12.26 10.58
C GLY A 45 -10.44 -12.48 11.07
N SER A 46 -10.06 -13.75 11.26
CA SER A 46 -8.71 -14.14 11.71
C SER A 46 -7.68 -14.28 10.56
N ARG A 47 -8.13 -14.35 9.30
CA ARG A 47 -7.24 -14.54 8.16
C ARG A 47 -6.53 -13.25 7.78
N PRO A 48 -5.20 -13.23 7.73
CA PRO A 48 -4.44 -12.07 7.29
C PRO A 48 -4.64 -11.81 5.79
N LEU A 49 -4.48 -10.55 5.38
CA LEU A 49 -4.78 -10.05 4.04
C LEU A 49 -3.51 -9.56 3.33
N ILE A 50 -3.53 -9.66 2.01
CA ILE A 50 -2.57 -9.01 1.13
C ILE A 50 -3.29 -7.85 0.44
N TYR A 51 -2.89 -6.62 0.73
CA TYR A 51 -3.38 -5.45 0.00
C TYR A 51 -2.45 -5.15 -1.17
N ALA A 52 -3.03 -4.96 -2.35
CA ALA A 52 -2.30 -4.53 -3.55
C ALA A 52 -2.75 -3.13 -3.95
N VAL A 53 -1.82 -2.20 -4.09
CA VAL A 53 -2.07 -0.80 -4.49
C VAL A 53 -0.95 -0.35 -5.43
N TRP A 54 -1.26 0.39 -6.51
CA TRP A 54 -0.24 0.90 -7.42
C TRP A 54 0.75 1.84 -6.72
N HIS A 55 2.03 1.76 -7.09
CA HIS A 55 3.10 2.53 -6.48
C HIS A 55 2.82 4.04 -6.49
N GLY A 56 2.30 4.57 -7.59
CA GLY A 56 1.95 5.99 -7.71
C GLY A 56 0.83 6.48 -6.78
N GLN A 57 0.13 5.59 -6.07
CA GLN A 57 -1.00 5.93 -5.19
C GLN A 57 -0.70 5.73 -3.70
N ILE A 58 0.54 5.40 -3.32
CA ILE A 58 0.85 4.94 -1.95
C ILE A 58 0.98 6.06 -0.90
N LEU A 59 1.09 7.34 -1.29
CA LEU A 59 1.40 8.43 -0.36
C LEU A 59 0.46 8.50 0.84
N MET A 60 -0.85 8.37 0.58
CA MET A 60 -1.87 8.50 1.63
C MET A 60 -2.20 7.16 2.33
N MET A 61 -1.67 6.03 1.83
CA MET A 61 -1.96 4.71 2.39
C MET A 61 -1.60 4.56 3.87
N PRO A 62 -0.44 5.05 4.38
CA PRO A 62 -0.12 4.98 5.80
C PRO A 62 -1.15 5.68 6.68
N LEU A 63 -1.60 6.88 6.29
CA LEU A 63 -2.63 7.63 7.01
C LEU A 63 -3.98 6.93 7.00
N VAL A 64 -4.39 6.41 5.84
CA VAL A 64 -5.65 5.66 5.71
C VAL A 64 -5.60 4.39 6.57
N THR A 65 -4.50 3.66 6.53
CA THR A 65 -4.30 2.47 7.37
C THR A 65 -4.39 2.81 8.87
N GLU A 66 -3.75 3.91 9.31
CA GLU A 66 -3.84 4.39 10.69
C GLU A 66 -5.29 4.68 11.10
N ARG A 67 -6.06 5.36 10.25
CA ARG A 67 -7.47 5.70 10.50
C ARG A 67 -8.35 4.45 10.57
N LEU A 68 -8.21 3.52 9.63
CA LEU A 68 -8.99 2.28 9.60
C LEU A 68 -8.68 1.39 10.81
N ARG A 69 -7.42 1.30 11.21
CA ARG A 69 -7.05 0.55 12.43
C ARG A 69 -7.72 1.12 13.68
N ARG A 70 -7.76 2.44 13.82
CA ARG A 70 -8.41 3.10 14.96
C ARG A 70 -9.93 2.98 14.91
N ALA A 71 -10.53 3.09 13.73
CA ALA A 71 -11.98 3.11 13.57
C ALA A 71 -12.62 1.71 13.50
N ARG A 72 -11.89 0.72 12.95
CA ARG A 72 -12.42 -0.61 12.59
C ARG A 72 -11.69 -1.77 13.23
N GLY A 73 -10.66 -1.51 14.05
CA GLY A 73 -9.86 -2.57 14.67
C GLY A 73 -9.03 -3.39 13.67
N ALA A 74 -8.76 -2.86 12.46
CA ALA A 74 -7.99 -3.56 11.44
C ALA A 74 -6.60 -3.98 11.97
N ARG A 75 -6.09 -5.12 11.50
CA ARG A 75 -4.80 -5.68 11.90
C ARG A 75 -3.61 -4.78 11.57
N ALA A 76 -2.46 -5.10 12.17
CA ALA A 76 -1.21 -4.45 11.80
C ALA A 76 -0.81 -4.80 10.36
N VAL A 77 -0.54 -3.79 9.55
CA VAL A 77 -0.11 -3.94 8.16
C VAL A 77 1.41 -3.77 8.07
N HIS A 78 2.08 -4.69 7.39
CA HIS A 78 3.50 -4.63 7.12
C HIS A 78 3.77 -4.27 5.66
N VAL A 79 4.74 -3.40 5.42
CA VAL A 79 5.17 -3.01 4.08
C VAL A 79 6.62 -3.41 3.82
N LEU A 80 6.93 -3.72 2.56
CA LEU A 80 8.30 -3.99 2.14
C LEU A 80 9.00 -2.68 1.79
N THR A 81 10.17 -2.43 2.39
CA THR A 81 11.02 -1.28 2.06
C THR A 81 12.42 -1.74 1.65
N SER A 82 13.03 -1.00 0.71
CA SER A 82 14.40 -1.27 0.26
C SER A 82 15.40 -1.22 1.43
N ALA A 83 16.51 -1.95 1.32
CA ALA A 83 17.64 -1.86 2.26
C ALA A 83 18.50 -0.60 2.08
N SER A 84 18.21 0.23 1.08
CA SER A 84 18.90 1.51 0.82
C SER A 84 18.61 2.57 1.90
N ARG A 85 19.33 3.71 1.83
CA ARG A 85 19.10 4.88 2.68
C ARG A 85 17.69 5.46 2.51
N ASP A 86 17.20 5.53 1.28
CA ASP A 86 15.83 5.97 0.99
C ASP A 86 14.80 5.02 1.58
N GLY A 87 15.06 3.70 1.49
CA GLY A 87 14.23 2.70 2.15
C GLY A 87 14.25 2.80 3.67
N GLU A 88 15.35 3.28 4.30
CA GLU A 88 15.39 3.57 5.74
C GLU A 88 14.50 4.76 6.10
N LEU A 89 14.58 5.86 5.32
CA LEU A 89 13.70 7.01 5.49
C LEU A 89 12.23 6.61 5.37
N LEU A 90 11.89 5.82 4.34
CA LEU A 90 10.53 5.30 4.16
C LEU A 90 10.12 4.40 5.32
N ALA A 91 11.01 3.55 5.82
CA ALA A 91 10.74 2.69 6.97
C ALA A 91 10.42 3.52 8.23
N GLU A 92 11.23 4.53 8.52
CA GLU A 92 10.97 5.45 9.64
C GLU A 92 9.66 6.24 9.45
N PHE A 93 9.34 6.66 8.22
CA PHE A 93 8.10 7.36 7.89
C PHE A 93 6.87 6.49 8.14
N VAL A 94 6.81 5.28 7.61
CA VAL A 94 5.62 4.42 7.74
C VAL A 94 5.42 3.91 9.17
N ARG A 95 6.50 3.70 9.94
CA ARG A 95 6.42 3.35 11.37
C ARG A 95 5.67 4.41 12.19
N ARG A 96 5.73 5.68 11.81
CA ARG A 96 5.00 6.75 12.49
C ARG A 96 3.48 6.64 12.37
N PHE A 97 3.00 5.89 11.40
CA PHE A 97 1.59 5.55 11.24
C PHE A 97 1.24 4.17 11.83
N GLY A 98 2.20 3.55 12.53
CA GLY A 98 1.99 2.24 13.15
C GLY A 98 2.03 1.07 12.17
N LEU A 99 2.63 1.25 10.97
CA LEU A 99 2.87 0.15 10.06
C LEU A 99 4.15 -0.61 10.44
N GLY A 100 4.11 -1.92 10.27
CA GLY A 100 5.29 -2.77 10.36
C GLY A 100 6.16 -2.65 9.10
N VAL A 101 7.44 -2.93 9.24
CA VAL A 101 8.40 -2.83 8.13
C VAL A 101 9.14 -4.14 7.94
N ILE A 102 9.20 -4.59 6.69
CA ILE A 102 10.03 -5.69 6.24
C ILE A 102 11.14 -5.09 5.37
N ARG A 103 12.40 -5.26 5.77
CA ARG A 103 13.54 -4.78 4.98
C ARG A 103 13.93 -5.80 3.94
N GLY A 104 14.04 -5.39 2.68
CA GLY A 104 14.43 -6.26 1.58
C GLY A 104 14.33 -5.56 0.23
N SER A 105 14.79 -6.23 -0.81
CA SER A 105 14.68 -5.74 -2.19
C SER A 105 13.80 -6.67 -2.99
N SER A 106 12.86 -6.11 -3.75
CA SER A 106 12.07 -6.87 -4.73
C SER A 106 12.90 -7.27 -5.97
N SER A 107 14.03 -6.59 -6.24
CA SER A 107 14.83 -6.80 -7.45
C SER A 107 16.02 -7.74 -7.25
N ARG A 108 16.81 -7.55 -6.18
CA ARG A 108 17.91 -8.49 -5.82
C ARG A 108 17.50 -9.24 -4.56
N GLY A 109 16.99 -10.44 -4.69
CA GLY A 109 16.50 -11.22 -3.54
C GLY A 109 14.97 -11.22 -3.41
N GLY A 110 14.22 -11.09 -4.49
CA GLY A 110 12.76 -11.16 -4.49
C GLY A 110 12.23 -12.38 -3.75
N ALA A 111 12.88 -13.55 -3.89
CA ALA A 111 12.52 -14.75 -3.14
C ALA A 111 12.68 -14.58 -1.62
N SER A 112 13.71 -13.85 -1.15
CA SER A 112 13.88 -13.60 0.29
C SER A 112 12.85 -12.60 0.83
N ALA A 113 12.50 -11.58 0.05
CA ALA A 113 11.44 -10.65 0.38
C ALA A 113 10.08 -11.36 0.44
N LEU A 114 9.80 -12.23 -0.52
CA LEU A 114 8.60 -13.04 -0.57
C LEU A 114 8.48 -13.94 0.67
N ARG A 115 9.55 -14.64 1.04
CA ARG A 115 9.57 -15.47 2.27
C ARG A 115 9.29 -14.66 3.53
N ARG A 116 9.83 -13.44 3.64
CA ARG A 116 9.59 -12.55 4.80
C ARG A 116 8.14 -12.07 4.85
N LEU A 117 7.56 -11.71 3.71
CA LEU A 117 6.13 -11.35 3.60
C LEU A 117 5.24 -12.54 3.98
N ALA A 118 5.52 -13.73 3.42
CA ALA A 118 4.79 -14.95 3.74
C ALA A 118 4.89 -15.31 5.23
N ARG A 119 6.05 -15.10 5.85
CA ARG A 119 6.23 -15.29 7.29
C ARG A 119 5.31 -14.37 8.08
N ARG A 120 5.24 -13.06 7.75
CA ARG A 120 4.37 -12.11 8.45
C ARG A 120 2.89 -12.46 8.33
N LEU A 121 2.46 -12.92 7.14
CA LEU A 121 1.10 -13.44 6.96
C LEU A 121 0.82 -14.64 7.85
N ARG A 122 1.76 -15.61 7.96
CA ARG A 122 1.59 -16.76 8.88
C ARG A 122 1.56 -16.35 10.36
N GLU A 123 2.23 -15.26 10.72
CA GLU A 123 2.21 -14.68 12.07
C GLU A 123 0.92 -13.85 12.34
N GLY A 124 -0.05 -13.84 11.41
CA GLY A 124 -1.34 -13.16 11.57
C GLY A 124 -1.34 -11.68 11.21
N ALA A 125 -0.27 -11.15 10.64
CA ALA A 125 -0.21 -9.75 10.22
C ALA A 125 -0.60 -9.59 8.74
N ASP A 126 -1.30 -8.51 8.42
CA ASP A 126 -1.58 -8.12 7.05
C ASP A 126 -0.30 -7.58 6.36
N VAL A 127 -0.24 -7.68 5.04
CA VAL A 127 0.83 -7.06 4.25
C VAL A 127 0.27 -6.17 3.16
N ALA A 128 0.98 -5.09 2.82
CA ALA A 128 0.66 -4.26 1.67
C ALA A 128 1.84 -4.24 0.70
N VAL A 129 1.55 -4.39 -0.57
CA VAL A 129 2.52 -4.44 -1.67
C VAL A 129 2.13 -3.51 -2.80
N ALA A 130 3.12 -2.91 -3.47
CA ALA A 130 2.94 -2.25 -4.75
C ALA A 130 3.29 -3.28 -5.85
N PRO A 131 2.29 -3.82 -6.56
CA PRO A 131 2.53 -4.94 -7.47
C PRO A 131 3.36 -4.55 -8.70
N ASP A 132 3.36 -3.29 -9.12
CA ASP A 132 4.21 -2.75 -10.18
C ASP A 132 5.68 -2.56 -9.73
N GLY A 133 5.94 -2.64 -8.42
CA GLY A 133 7.29 -2.53 -7.86
C GLY A 133 7.88 -1.13 -8.00
N PRO A 134 9.13 -0.91 -7.53
CA PRO A 134 9.75 0.41 -7.47
C PRO A 134 10.31 0.91 -8.80
N ARG A 135 10.28 0.10 -9.86
CA ARG A 135 10.84 0.42 -11.18
C ARG A 135 9.83 0.29 -12.32
N GLY A 136 8.62 -0.14 -12.01
CA GLY A 136 7.59 -0.37 -13.01
C GLY A 136 7.82 -1.60 -13.91
N PRO A 137 7.21 -1.60 -15.06
CA PRO A 137 6.42 -0.50 -15.66
C PRO A 137 5.10 -0.21 -14.93
N ARG A 138 4.64 1.05 -15.04
CA ARG A 138 3.43 1.54 -14.40
C ARG A 138 2.22 0.67 -14.74
N ALA A 139 1.40 0.40 -13.72
CA ALA A 139 0.15 -0.36 -13.83
C ALA A 139 0.32 -1.77 -14.42
N ARG A 140 1.50 -2.37 -14.22
CA ARG A 140 1.79 -3.73 -14.63
C ARG A 140 2.24 -4.56 -13.43
N ALA A 141 1.40 -5.50 -13.03
CA ALA A 141 1.68 -6.30 -11.84
C ALA A 141 2.78 -7.33 -12.11
N GLN A 142 3.73 -7.42 -11.20
CA GLN A 142 4.75 -8.47 -11.20
C GLN A 142 4.18 -9.74 -10.56
N ALA A 143 4.67 -10.90 -10.98
CA ALA A 143 4.21 -12.20 -10.50
C ALA A 143 4.35 -12.40 -8.98
N GLY A 144 5.23 -11.65 -8.31
CA GLY A 144 5.53 -11.83 -6.90
C GLY A 144 4.33 -11.74 -5.95
N VAL A 145 3.37 -10.87 -6.22
CA VAL A 145 2.16 -10.74 -5.40
C VAL A 145 1.23 -11.95 -5.57
N ILE A 146 1.12 -12.48 -6.78
CA ILE A 146 0.32 -13.67 -7.09
C ILE A 146 0.93 -14.89 -6.41
N VAL A 147 2.26 -15.06 -6.54
CA VAL A 147 2.99 -16.14 -5.86
C VAL A 147 2.83 -16.06 -4.34
N LEU A 148 2.85 -14.84 -3.75
CA LEU A 148 2.63 -14.65 -2.32
C LEU A 148 1.23 -15.13 -1.90
N ALA A 149 0.20 -14.73 -2.64
CA ALA A 149 -1.18 -15.13 -2.36
C ALA A 149 -1.38 -16.63 -2.51
N GLU A 150 -0.79 -17.24 -3.54
CA GLU A 150 -0.84 -18.69 -3.77
C GLU A 150 -0.17 -19.48 -2.64
N LEU A 151 1.07 -19.09 -2.25
CA LEU A 151 1.85 -19.76 -1.21
C LEU A 151 1.24 -19.68 0.19
N THR A 152 0.54 -18.58 0.47
CA THR A 152 -0.01 -18.33 1.82
C THR A 152 -1.50 -18.64 1.91
N GLY A 153 -2.21 -18.66 0.79
CA GLY A 153 -3.66 -18.73 0.72
C GLY A 153 -4.34 -17.46 1.27
N ALA A 154 -3.59 -16.41 1.58
CA ALA A 154 -4.14 -15.16 2.07
C ALA A 154 -4.96 -14.46 0.98
N PRO A 155 -6.15 -13.90 1.30
CA PRO A 155 -6.95 -13.16 0.35
C PRO A 155 -6.17 -11.95 -0.22
N LEU A 156 -6.17 -11.81 -1.55
CA LEU A 156 -5.56 -10.69 -2.25
C LEU A 156 -6.61 -9.61 -2.50
N VAL A 157 -6.51 -8.49 -1.80
CA VAL A 157 -7.46 -7.38 -1.84
C VAL A 157 -6.86 -6.23 -2.66
N PRO A 158 -7.40 -5.91 -3.83
CA PRO A 158 -6.99 -4.75 -4.60
C PRO A 158 -7.50 -3.47 -3.93
N VAL A 159 -6.64 -2.44 -3.92
CA VAL A 159 -6.93 -1.13 -3.31
C VAL A 159 -6.50 -0.02 -4.25
N ALA A 160 -7.30 1.02 -4.38
CA ALA A 160 -6.94 2.22 -5.12
C ALA A 160 -7.19 3.48 -4.30
N PHE A 161 -6.41 4.51 -4.56
CA PHE A 161 -6.61 5.83 -4.01
C PHE A 161 -6.62 6.86 -5.13
N ALA A 162 -7.50 7.83 -5.05
CA ALA A 162 -7.51 9.01 -5.91
C ALA A 162 -7.77 10.26 -5.08
N ALA A 163 -7.27 11.41 -5.55
CA ALA A 163 -7.55 12.71 -4.95
C ALA A 163 -7.81 13.77 -6.02
N GLU A 164 -8.67 14.74 -5.70
CA GLU A 164 -8.96 15.88 -6.54
C GLU A 164 -9.12 17.14 -5.66
N PRO A 165 -8.35 18.21 -5.92
CA PRO A 165 -7.25 18.29 -6.87
C PRO A 165 -5.99 17.58 -6.39
N ALA A 166 -5.14 17.15 -7.33
CA ALA A 166 -3.86 16.52 -7.04
C ALA A 166 -2.79 16.96 -8.04
N TRP A 167 -1.53 16.96 -7.59
CA TRP A 167 -0.37 17.01 -8.48
C TRP A 167 -0.01 15.57 -8.91
N ARG A 168 0.27 15.40 -10.19
CA ARG A 168 0.82 14.14 -10.73
C ARG A 168 2.22 14.41 -11.24
N LEU A 169 3.19 13.69 -10.67
CA LEU A 169 4.58 13.84 -11.05
C LEU A 169 4.83 13.18 -12.42
N GLY A 170 5.79 13.70 -13.16
CA GLY A 170 6.28 13.10 -14.41
C GLY A 170 7.17 11.87 -14.20
N SER A 171 7.12 11.24 -13.02
CA SER A 171 7.82 9.99 -12.71
C SER A 171 7.19 8.80 -13.44
N TRP A 172 7.93 7.69 -13.51
CA TRP A 172 7.48 6.47 -14.20
C TRP A 172 6.12 5.95 -13.69
N ASP A 173 5.81 6.15 -12.40
CA ASP A 173 4.59 5.71 -11.72
C ASP A 173 3.47 6.75 -11.74
N GLY A 174 3.75 7.99 -12.20
CA GLY A 174 2.82 9.10 -12.13
C GLY A 174 2.38 9.39 -10.69
N PHE A 175 3.33 9.45 -9.77
CA PHE A 175 3.11 9.58 -8.33
C PHE A 175 2.14 10.73 -8.01
N GLU A 176 1.08 10.42 -7.27
CA GLU A 176 0.00 11.35 -6.97
C GLU A 176 0.19 11.97 -5.59
N ILE A 177 0.24 13.32 -5.57
CA ILE A 177 0.31 14.13 -4.35
C ILE A 177 -0.99 14.92 -4.25
N PRO A 178 -1.90 14.61 -3.31
CA PRO A 178 -3.11 15.36 -3.09
C PRO A 178 -2.82 16.82 -2.76
N ARG A 179 -3.68 17.74 -3.18
CA ARG A 179 -3.63 19.13 -2.76
C ARG A 179 -4.44 19.34 -1.50
N PRO A 180 -4.04 20.29 -0.62
CA PRO A 180 -4.83 20.66 0.55
C PRO A 180 -6.26 21.05 0.20
N PHE A 181 -7.19 20.83 1.14
CA PHE A 181 -8.62 21.15 1.04
C PHE A 181 -9.37 20.42 -0.08
N GLY A 182 -8.72 19.41 -0.69
CA GLY A 182 -9.30 18.55 -1.71
C GLY A 182 -10.15 17.41 -1.14
N ARG A 183 -10.62 16.57 -2.05
CA ARG A 183 -11.31 15.32 -1.76
C ARG A 183 -10.41 14.15 -2.07
N GLY A 184 -10.52 13.08 -1.28
CA GLY A 184 -9.86 11.82 -1.53
C GLY A 184 -10.88 10.69 -1.51
N ALA A 185 -10.62 9.63 -2.26
CA ALA A 185 -11.37 8.40 -2.15
C ALA A 185 -10.39 7.22 -2.10
N ILE A 186 -10.62 6.33 -1.14
CA ILE A 186 -9.98 5.01 -1.14
C ILE A 186 -11.04 3.98 -1.51
N ALA A 187 -10.71 3.12 -2.47
CA ALA A 187 -11.60 2.06 -2.92
C ALA A 187 -10.98 0.69 -2.62
N PHE A 188 -11.74 -0.16 -1.95
CA PHE A 188 -11.40 -1.55 -1.71
C PHE A 188 -12.22 -2.44 -2.64
N GLY A 189 -11.56 -3.39 -3.32
CA GLY A 189 -12.22 -4.38 -4.15
C GLY A 189 -12.48 -5.68 -3.40
N ALA A 190 -13.30 -6.53 -4.00
CA ALA A 190 -13.48 -7.89 -3.52
C ALA A 190 -12.15 -8.67 -3.54
N PRO A 191 -11.94 -9.58 -2.59
CA PRO A 191 -10.77 -10.45 -2.60
C PRO A 191 -10.72 -11.28 -3.87
N LEU A 192 -9.55 -11.29 -4.53
CA LEU A 192 -9.35 -12.06 -5.74
C LEU A 192 -9.00 -13.52 -5.42
N PRO A 193 -9.65 -14.49 -6.08
CA PRO A 193 -9.27 -15.88 -5.98
C PRO A 193 -7.97 -16.12 -6.76
N VAL A 194 -6.93 -16.60 -6.07
CA VAL A 194 -5.61 -16.86 -6.70
C VAL A 194 -5.30 -18.35 -6.70
N ARG A 195 -5.63 -19.05 -5.61
CA ARG A 195 -5.25 -20.46 -5.44
C ARG A 195 -5.94 -21.35 -6.46
N GLY A 196 -5.15 -22.21 -7.15
CA GLY A 196 -5.66 -23.15 -8.16
C GLY A 196 -5.96 -22.51 -9.51
N ARG A 197 -5.60 -21.23 -9.71
CA ARG A 197 -5.76 -20.53 -11.00
C ARG A 197 -4.43 -20.36 -11.71
N ASP A 198 -4.48 -20.19 -13.01
CA ASP A 198 -3.32 -19.79 -13.79
C ASP A 198 -2.79 -18.42 -13.28
N ARG A 199 -1.47 -18.34 -13.08
CA ARG A 199 -0.84 -17.14 -12.50
C ARG A 199 -0.96 -15.92 -13.39
N GLU A 200 -0.90 -16.09 -14.70
CA GLU A 200 -0.99 -14.97 -15.63
C GLU A 200 -2.43 -14.45 -15.71
N VAL A 201 -3.42 -15.34 -15.65
CA VAL A 201 -4.83 -14.97 -15.54
C VAL A 201 -5.07 -14.21 -14.23
N ALA A 202 -4.62 -14.73 -13.09
CA ALA A 202 -4.77 -14.05 -11.80
C ALA A 202 -4.06 -12.69 -11.76
N ARG A 203 -2.91 -12.55 -12.44
CA ARG A 203 -2.18 -11.29 -12.58
C ARG A 203 -2.98 -10.25 -13.37
N LYS A 204 -3.56 -10.66 -14.51
CA LYS A 204 -4.40 -9.79 -15.33
C LYS A 204 -5.69 -9.38 -14.62
N ASP A 205 -6.30 -10.29 -13.86
CA ASP A 205 -7.47 -10.00 -13.04
C ASP A 205 -7.15 -8.93 -11.98
N LEU A 206 -5.97 -9.02 -11.34
CA LEU A 206 -5.50 -7.99 -10.41
C LEU A 206 -5.32 -6.63 -11.10
N GLU A 207 -4.70 -6.60 -12.27
CA GLU A 207 -4.52 -5.36 -13.06
C GLU A 207 -5.88 -4.73 -13.41
N SER A 208 -6.81 -5.54 -13.90
CA SER A 208 -8.17 -5.11 -14.24
C SER A 208 -8.93 -4.58 -13.01
N ALA A 209 -8.86 -5.29 -11.89
CA ALA A 209 -9.50 -4.86 -10.64
C ALA A 209 -8.93 -3.52 -10.14
N LEU A 210 -7.59 -3.36 -10.15
CA LEU A 210 -6.94 -2.12 -9.76
C LEU A 210 -7.28 -0.95 -10.69
N ALA A 211 -7.42 -1.19 -12.00
CA ALA A 211 -7.83 -0.17 -12.96
C ALA A 211 -9.27 0.29 -12.69
N GLN A 212 -10.21 -0.64 -12.54
CA GLN A 212 -11.62 -0.36 -12.24
C GLN A 212 -11.78 0.40 -10.91
N LEU A 213 -11.06 -0.02 -9.86
CA LEU A 213 -11.08 0.68 -8.58
C LEU A 213 -10.48 2.08 -8.67
N GLY A 214 -9.43 2.26 -9.47
CA GLY A 214 -8.85 3.57 -9.74
C GLY A 214 -9.85 4.51 -10.43
N GLU A 215 -10.66 4.00 -11.35
CA GLU A 215 -11.75 4.77 -11.98
C GLU A 215 -12.86 5.07 -10.97
N ALA A 216 -13.29 4.10 -10.19
CA ALA A 216 -14.31 4.31 -9.15
C ALA A 216 -13.88 5.38 -8.14
N ALA A 217 -12.62 5.34 -7.68
CA ALA A 217 -12.06 6.34 -6.77
C ALA A 217 -12.01 7.73 -7.42
N ARG A 218 -11.58 7.84 -8.69
CA ARG A 218 -11.57 9.12 -9.43
C ARG A 218 -12.99 9.67 -9.62
N ASN A 219 -13.94 8.83 -9.97
CA ASN A 219 -15.34 9.24 -10.13
C ASN A 219 -15.93 9.75 -8.80
N ALA A 220 -15.59 9.13 -7.68
CA ALA A 220 -16.06 9.55 -6.36
C ALA A 220 -15.52 10.93 -5.94
N VAL A 221 -14.28 11.28 -6.31
CA VAL A 221 -13.69 12.60 -6.02
C VAL A 221 -14.09 13.66 -7.06
N GLY A 222 -14.42 13.27 -8.29
CA GLY A 222 -14.82 14.18 -9.38
C GLY A 222 -16.29 14.64 -9.29
N ARG A 223 -17.17 13.90 -8.60
CA ARG A 223 -18.58 14.30 -8.42
C ARG A 223 -18.65 15.49 -7.45
N ARG A 224 -19.18 16.62 -7.92
CA ARG A 224 -19.49 17.82 -7.12
C ARG A 224 -20.74 17.59 -6.29
#